data_b01ad635aebb8c6585cb2f1f9c551cc9
#
_entry.id   b01ad635aebb8c6585cb2f1f9c551cc9
#
_cell.length_a   1.000
_cell.length_b   1.000
_cell.length_c   1.000
_cell.angle_alpha   90.00
_cell.angle_beta   90.00
_cell.angle_gamma   90.00
#
_symmetry.space_group_name_H-M   'P 1'
#
loop_
_entity.id
_entity.type
_entity.pdbx_description
1 polymer ?
#
loop_
_entity_poly.entity_id
_entity_poly.type
_entity_poly.pdbx_seq_one_letter_code
_entity_poly.pdbx_strand_id
1 'polypeptide(L)'
;VYESSQSVGCIKEKLADELELCPDTKIIIGAGDNAASAIGTGTVNDGDCNISLGTSGTIFACTEKYNCDRKNAIHSFCSANGKYHYLACTLTAASSQKWWIEDILKSSYDYEKDAEKYMGKSDVLFLPYLMGERSPVNDTNARGMFTGLSMHTKREEMSLAVLEGVAFSLKENIEIIKSQGVNISKAKICGGGTKNRLWLKLIATILNVQLEIPSFEDAGALGACLLAAKGNGNNVSDNFYSIKETIIPDKTFTQFYENKYNEYLKLYRMTNSISQTRR
;
A
#
# COMPACT_ATOMS: atom_id res chain seq x y z
N VAL A 1 14.48 5.26 -24.86
CA VAL A 1 14.14 5.33 -23.44
C VAL A 1 14.73 6.64 -22.92
N TYR A 2 13.97 7.35 -22.10
CA TYR A 2 14.32 8.67 -21.56
C TYR A 2 14.18 8.64 -20.03
N GLU A 3 14.88 9.51 -19.36
CA GLU A 3 14.72 9.72 -17.91
C GLU A 3 13.42 10.49 -17.63
N SER A 4 12.79 10.21 -16.47
CA SER A 4 11.47 10.77 -16.11
C SER A 4 11.44 12.32 -16.08
N SER A 5 12.53 12.98 -15.74
CA SER A 5 12.64 14.44 -15.76
C SER A 5 13.18 15.00 -17.06
N GLN A 6 13.41 14.18 -18.09
CA GLN A 6 13.99 14.65 -19.35
C GLN A 6 12.96 15.40 -20.20
N SER A 7 13.36 16.55 -20.74
CA SER A 7 12.60 17.26 -21.77
C SER A 7 12.78 16.56 -23.12
N VAL A 8 11.68 16.36 -23.83
CA VAL A 8 11.67 15.72 -25.17
C VAL A 8 11.26 16.69 -26.29
N GLY A 9 11.11 17.96 -25.96
CA GLY A 9 10.75 19.02 -26.89
C GLY A 9 9.80 20.02 -26.27
N CYS A 10 9.21 20.86 -27.11
CA CYS A 10 8.18 21.80 -26.71
C CYS A 10 6.81 21.40 -27.24
N ILE A 11 5.77 21.98 -26.70
CA ILE A 11 4.40 21.81 -27.17
C ILE A 11 4.29 22.27 -28.62
N LYS A 12 3.45 21.61 -29.43
CA LYS A 12 3.19 22.04 -30.79
C LYS A 12 2.46 23.40 -30.78
N GLU A 13 2.85 24.33 -31.62
CA GLU A 13 2.35 25.70 -31.69
C GLU A 13 0.81 25.76 -31.71
N LYS A 14 0.17 25.01 -32.59
CA LYS A 14 -1.29 24.91 -32.67
C LYS A 14 -1.93 24.50 -31.31
N LEU A 15 -1.31 23.57 -30.58
CA LEU A 15 -1.84 23.11 -29.29
C LEU A 15 -1.56 24.11 -28.17
N ALA A 16 -0.44 24.85 -28.26
CA ALA A 16 -0.14 25.93 -27.36
C ALA A 16 -1.20 27.02 -27.46
N ASP A 17 -1.58 27.41 -28.69
CA ASP A 17 -2.65 28.37 -28.97
C ASP A 17 -4.00 27.91 -28.42
N GLU A 18 -4.38 26.63 -28.68
CA GLU A 18 -5.64 26.07 -28.21
C GLU A 18 -5.74 26.03 -26.67
N LEU A 19 -4.62 25.83 -25.98
CA LEU A 19 -4.56 25.71 -24.52
C LEU A 19 -4.11 26.98 -23.80
N GLU A 20 -3.92 28.08 -24.56
CA GLU A 20 -3.42 29.37 -24.04
C GLU A 20 -2.08 29.21 -23.28
N LEU A 21 -1.19 28.34 -23.79
CA LEU A 21 0.12 28.07 -23.23
C LEU A 21 1.23 28.80 -24.02
N CYS A 22 2.36 29.05 -23.37
CA CYS A 22 3.55 29.55 -24.05
C CYS A 22 4.06 28.51 -25.07
N PRO A 23 4.42 28.90 -26.31
CA PRO A 23 4.98 28.00 -27.31
C PRO A 23 6.26 27.29 -26.85
N ASP A 24 7.01 27.89 -25.92
CA ASP A 24 8.23 27.30 -25.33
C ASP A 24 7.95 26.33 -24.17
N THR A 25 6.67 26.03 -23.91
CA THR A 25 6.29 25.05 -22.86
C THR A 25 6.89 23.69 -23.17
N LYS A 26 7.80 23.25 -22.30
CA LYS A 26 8.51 21.96 -22.46
C LYS A 26 7.61 20.78 -22.15
N ILE A 27 7.79 19.74 -22.91
CA ILE A 27 7.18 18.42 -22.65
C ILE A 27 8.19 17.57 -21.90
N ILE A 28 7.83 17.18 -20.68
CA ILE A 28 8.65 16.33 -19.82
C ILE A 28 8.05 14.92 -19.82
N ILE A 29 8.90 13.89 -19.84
CA ILE A 29 8.47 12.48 -19.93
C ILE A 29 7.52 12.09 -18.81
N GLY A 30 7.82 12.48 -17.56
CA GLY A 30 7.04 12.07 -16.40
C GLY A 30 7.28 10.62 -15.99
N ALA A 31 6.33 10.03 -15.28
CA ALA A 31 6.41 8.67 -14.77
C ALA A 31 5.02 8.05 -14.65
N GLY A 32 4.95 6.71 -14.54
CA GLY A 32 3.71 6.03 -14.13
C GLY A 32 3.28 6.46 -12.72
N ASP A 33 1.99 6.29 -12.41
CA ASP A 33 1.33 6.78 -11.19
C ASP A 33 2.05 6.43 -9.88
N ASN A 34 2.46 5.17 -9.71
CA ASN A 34 3.19 4.73 -8.50
C ASN A 34 4.57 5.38 -8.37
N ALA A 35 5.31 5.51 -9.49
CA ALA A 35 6.62 6.13 -9.49
C ALA A 35 6.53 7.66 -9.31
N ALA A 36 5.51 8.31 -9.90
CA ALA A 36 5.21 9.71 -9.65
C ALA A 36 4.82 9.94 -8.18
N SER A 37 3.93 9.11 -7.62
CA SER A 37 3.54 9.17 -6.21
C SER A 37 4.75 9.00 -5.27
N ALA A 38 5.72 8.16 -5.62
CA ALA A 38 6.94 8.01 -4.86
C ALA A 38 7.76 9.33 -4.82
N ILE A 39 7.90 10.02 -5.97
CA ILE A 39 8.53 11.34 -6.01
C ILE A 39 7.74 12.33 -5.15
N GLY A 40 6.41 12.40 -5.31
CA GLY A 40 5.56 13.33 -4.56
C GLY A 40 5.57 13.12 -3.06
N THR A 41 5.71 11.87 -2.60
CA THR A 41 5.85 11.55 -1.18
C THR A 41 7.29 11.66 -0.66
N GLY A 42 8.27 11.96 -1.52
CA GLY A 42 9.68 11.92 -1.16
C GLY A 42 10.18 10.51 -0.80
N THR A 43 9.56 9.47 -1.38
CA THR A 43 9.97 8.05 -1.26
C THR A 43 11.04 7.79 -2.33
N VAL A 44 12.27 8.24 -2.09
CA VAL A 44 13.32 8.33 -3.12
C VAL A 44 14.67 7.73 -2.73
N ASN A 45 14.87 7.45 -1.44
CA ASN A 45 16.11 6.86 -0.93
C ASN A 45 15.97 5.36 -0.70
N ASP A 46 17.10 4.67 -0.60
CA ASP A 46 17.14 3.24 -0.27
C ASP A 46 16.42 2.98 1.06
N GLY A 47 15.51 2.03 1.08
CA GLY A 47 14.68 1.71 2.25
C GLY A 47 13.45 2.62 2.46
N ASP A 48 13.32 3.72 1.71
CA ASP A 48 12.08 4.51 1.75
C ASP A 48 10.91 3.66 1.24
N CYS A 49 9.80 3.71 1.96
CA CYS A 49 8.60 2.95 1.67
C CYS A 49 7.36 3.83 1.61
N ASN A 50 6.46 3.54 0.68
CA ASN A 50 5.13 4.12 0.58
C ASN A 50 4.08 3.02 0.52
N ILE A 51 3.03 3.13 1.34
CA ILE A 51 1.88 2.22 1.36
C ILE A 51 0.67 3.01 0.88
N SER A 52 0.01 2.55 -0.16
CA SER A 52 -1.27 3.12 -0.60
C SER A 52 -2.42 2.22 -0.20
N LEU A 53 -3.38 2.76 0.56
CA LEU A 53 -4.62 2.09 0.99
C LEU A 53 -5.81 2.60 0.16
N GLY A 54 -5.83 2.22 -1.10
CA GLY A 54 -6.98 2.42 -1.99
C GLY A 54 -7.93 1.21 -1.98
N THR A 55 -8.73 1.05 -3.02
CA THR A 55 -9.52 -0.19 -3.27
C THR A 55 -8.62 -1.41 -3.15
N SER A 56 -7.48 -1.40 -3.82
CA SER A 56 -6.34 -2.31 -3.62
C SER A 56 -5.30 -1.68 -2.68
N GLY A 57 -4.37 -2.49 -2.18
CA GLY A 57 -3.23 -2.03 -1.40
C GLY A 57 -1.94 -2.16 -2.20
N THR A 58 -1.11 -1.12 -2.24
CA THR A 58 0.21 -1.21 -2.86
C THR A 58 1.30 -0.85 -1.86
N ILE A 59 2.44 -1.53 -1.99
CA ILE A 59 3.65 -1.23 -1.25
C ILE A 59 4.74 -0.96 -2.27
N PHE A 60 5.25 0.27 -2.26
CA PHE A 60 6.38 0.71 -3.04
C PHE A 60 7.58 0.88 -2.12
N ALA A 61 8.70 0.23 -2.40
CA ALA A 61 9.91 0.35 -1.61
C ALA A 61 11.11 0.61 -2.52
N CYS A 62 11.79 1.74 -2.29
CA CYS A 62 12.98 2.12 -3.03
C CYS A 62 14.17 1.23 -2.72
N THR A 63 14.99 0.98 -3.74
CA THR A 63 16.30 0.34 -3.61
C THR A 63 17.30 0.91 -4.61
N GLU A 64 18.58 0.95 -4.22
CA GLU A 64 19.66 1.38 -5.12
C GLU A 64 20.12 0.27 -6.06
N LYS A 65 19.87 -0.99 -5.69
CA LYS A 65 20.35 -2.15 -6.44
C LYS A 65 19.18 -2.86 -7.12
N TYR A 66 19.29 -3.07 -8.42
CA TYR A 66 18.35 -3.95 -9.11
C TYR A 66 18.49 -5.38 -8.60
N ASN A 67 17.37 -5.93 -8.18
CA ASN A 67 17.23 -7.36 -7.91
C ASN A 67 15.80 -7.78 -8.26
N CYS A 68 15.59 -9.04 -8.55
CA CYS A 68 14.27 -9.58 -8.83
C CYS A 68 13.91 -10.70 -7.82
N ASP A 69 12.67 -10.70 -7.40
CA ASP A 69 12.16 -11.81 -6.61
C ASP A 69 11.98 -13.05 -7.49
N ARG A 70 12.81 -14.07 -7.25
CA ARG A 70 12.81 -15.32 -8.02
C ARG A 70 11.53 -16.14 -7.86
N LYS A 71 10.73 -15.88 -6.82
CA LYS A 71 9.42 -16.50 -6.60
C LYS A 71 8.31 -15.77 -7.32
N ASN A 72 8.61 -14.63 -7.95
CA ASN A 72 7.66 -13.80 -8.69
C ASN A 72 6.44 -13.35 -7.85
N ALA A 73 6.65 -13.16 -6.55
CA ALA A 73 5.62 -12.70 -5.62
C ALA A 73 5.47 -11.17 -5.66
N ILE A 74 6.55 -10.45 -5.98
CA ILE A 74 6.59 -8.98 -6.10
C ILE A 74 7.27 -8.57 -7.40
N HIS A 75 7.01 -7.35 -7.84
CA HIS A 75 7.59 -6.78 -9.06
C HIS A 75 8.81 -5.93 -8.75
N SER A 76 9.75 -5.86 -9.70
CA SER A 76 10.91 -4.97 -9.67
C SER A 76 10.86 -4.05 -10.88
N PHE A 77 10.99 -2.74 -10.66
CA PHE A 77 10.91 -1.71 -11.69
C PHE A 77 12.01 -0.67 -11.54
N CYS A 78 12.24 0.10 -12.62
CA CYS A 78 12.98 1.35 -12.56
C CYS A 78 12.13 2.42 -11.87
N SER A 79 12.74 3.22 -11.00
CA SER A 79 12.11 4.37 -10.36
C SER A 79 12.31 5.65 -11.18
N ALA A 80 11.46 6.64 -10.94
CA ALA A 80 11.52 7.94 -11.65
C ALA A 80 12.76 8.79 -11.32
N ASN A 81 13.58 8.38 -10.37
CA ASN A 81 14.81 9.04 -9.93
C ASN A 81 16.11 8.35 -10.40
N GLY A 82 16.02 7.42 -11.36
CA GLY A 82 17.17 6.66 -11.86
C GLY A 82 17.60 5.48 -10.98
N LYS A 83 16.88 5.20 -9.89
CA LYS A 83 17.06 4.03 -9.02
C LYS A 83 16.07 2.93 -9.39
N TYR A 84 15.84 1.98 -8.47
CA TYR A 84 14.91 0.88 -8.63
C TYR A 84 13.91 0.85 -7.48
N HIS A 85 12.84 0.09 -7.64
CA HIS A 85 11.91 -0.19 -6.57
C HIS A 85 11.27 -1.56 -6.68
N TYR A 86 10.85 -2.08 -5.55
CA TYR A 86 9.93 -3.20 -5.47
C TYR A 86 8.50 -2.67 -5.38
N LEU A 87 7.60 -3.35 -6.04
CA LEU A 87 6.16 -3.08 -5.97
C LEU A 87 5.42 -4.38 -5.63
N ALA A 88 4.75 -4.39 -4.50
CA ALA A 88 3.79 -5.41 -4.13
C ALA A 88 2.36 -4.83 -4.22
N CYS A 89 1.40 -5.66 -4.61
CA CYS A 89 0.00 -5.24 -4.75
C CYS A 89 -0.93 -6.33 -4.23
N THR A 90 -1.69 -6.03 -3.19
CA THR A 90 -2.86 -6.83 -2.78
C THR A 90 -4.11 -6.29 -3.46
N LEU A 91 -4.96 -7.18 -3.98
CA LEU A 91 -6.13 -6.79 -4.78
C LEU A 91 -7.26 -6.21 -3.93
N THR A 92 -7.32 -6.52 -2.65
CA THR A 92 -8.37 -6.07 -1.74
C THR A 92 -7.80 -5.44 -0.48
N ALA A 93 -7.87 -4.11 -0.37
CA ALA A 93 -7.50 -3.36 0.83
C ALA A 93 -8.73 -2.63 1.39
N ALA A 94 -8.94 -1.34 1.08
CA ALA A 94 -10.12 -0.63 1.54
C ALA A 94 -11.42 -1.21 0.98
N SER A 95 -11.36 -1.93 -0.15
CA SER A 95 -12.52 -2.68 -0.67
C SER A 95 -12.96 -3.82 0.25
N SER A 96 -12.06 -4.47 1.01
CA SER A 96 -12.46 -5.47 2.01
C SER A 96 -13.27 -4.83 3.14
N GLN A 97 -12.82 -3.67 3.64
CA GLN A 97 -13.55 -2.92 4.65
C GLN A 97 -14.91 -2.45 4.12
N LYS A 98 -14.93 -1.89 2.89
CA LYS A 98 -16.16 -1.43 2.25
C LYS A 98 -17.16 -2.57 2.09
N TRP A 99 -16.74 -3.69 1.51
CA TRP A 99 -17.55 -4.89 1.37
C TRP A 99 -18.12 -5.35 2.72
N TRP A 100 -17.30 -5.39 3.77
CA TRP A 100 -17.75 -5.83 5.09
C TRP A 100 -18.83 -4.93 5.66
N ILE A 101 -18.66 -3.60 5.56
CA ILE A 101 -19.60 -2.62 6.12
C ILE A 101 -20.86 -2.52 5.28
N GLU A 102 -20.74 -2.33 3.97
CA GLU A 102 -21.85 -2.00 3.09
C GLU A 102 -22.65 -3.23 2.68
N ASP A 103 -21.98 -4.35 2.35
CA ASP A 103 -22.65 -5.53 1.80
C ASP A 103 -23.02 -6.56 2.88
N ILE A 104 -22.17 -6.74 3.90
CA ILE A 104 -22.38 -7.76 4.94
C ILE A 104 -23.10 -7.19 6.15
N LEU A 105 -22.55 -6.17 6.80
CA LEU A 105 -23.18 -5.58 7.99
C LEU A 105 -24.39 -4.73 7.65
N LYS A 106 -24.40 -4.08 6.48
CA LYS A 106 -25.47 -3.16 6.02
C LYS A 106 -25.86 -2.15 7.09
N SER A 107 -24.88 -1.60 7.77
CA SER A 107 -25.06 -0.76 8.94
C SER A 107 -24.18 0.48 8.87
N SER A 108 -24.73 1.62 9.28
CA SER A 108 -23.98 2.86 9.53
C SER A 108 -23.30 2.89 10.90
N TYR A 109 -23.21 1.75 11.55
CA TYR A 109 -22.63 1.60 12.88
C TYR A 109 -21.14 1.95 12.88
N ASP A 110 -20.75 2.83 13.80
CA ASP A 110 -19.35 3.13 14.07
C ASP A 110 -18.70 1.93 14.77
N TYR A 111 -18.18 1.01 13.96
CA TYR A 111 -17.59 -0.24 14.45
C TYR A 111 -16.17 -0.05 14.99
N GLU A 112 -15.47 1.05 14.68
CA GLU A 112 -14.05 1.24 15.02
C GLU A 112 -13.85 1.19 16.53
N LYS A 113 -14.62 2.01 17.28
CA LYS A 113 -14.53 2.09 18.73
C LYS A 113 -14.83 0.77 19.44
N ASP A 114 -15.79 0.02 18.92
CA ASP A 114 -16.18 -1.25 19.52
C ASP A 114 -15.25 -2.38 19.11
N ALA A 115 -14.75 -2.39 17.88
CA ALA A 115 -13.75 -3.33 17.41
C ALA A 115 -12.40 -3.15 18.14
N GLU A 116 -11.99 -1.92 18.45
CA GLU A 116 -10.74 -1.65 19.18
C GLU A 116 -10.66 -2.38 20.54
N LYS A 117 -11.79 -2.62 21.20
CA LYS A 117 -11.85 -3.34 22.49
C LYS A 117 -11.32 -4.77 22.40
N TYR A 118 -11.32 -5.36 21.19
CA TYR A 118 -10.87 -6.72 20.92
C TYR A 118 -9.43 -6.78 20.40
N MET A 119 -8.78 -5.63 20.19
CA MET A 119 -7.39 -5.56 19.78
C MET A 119 -6.49 -6.32 20.78
N GLY A 120 -5.68 -7.24 20.29
CA GLY A 120 -4.82 -8.10 21.12
C GLY A 120 -5.56 -9.19 21.92
N LYS A 121 -6.82 -9.49 21.59
CA LYS A 121 -7.65 -10.48 22.32
C LYS A 121 -8.41 -11.45 21.41
N SER A 122 -8.81 -11.01 20.21
CA SER A 122 -9.62 -11.84 19.31
C SER A 122 -8.78 -12.82 18.54
N ASP A 123 -9.21 -14.09 18.50
CA ASP A 123 -8.57 -15.16 17.71
C ASP A 123 -9.16 -15.29 16.31
N VAL A 124 -10.15 -14.46 15.95
CA VAL A 124 -10.76 -14.50 14.62
C VAL A 124 -9.75 -13.99 13.60
N LEU A 125 -9.56 -14.80 12.54
CA LEU A 125 -8.70 -14.48 11.41
C LEU A 125 -9.53 -14.28 10.14
N PHE A 126 -9.08 -13.39 9.28
CA PHE A 126 -9.66 -13.17 7.96
C PHE A 126 -8.57 -13.15 6.89
N LEU A 127 -8.75 -13.96 5.83
CA LEU A 127 -7.96 -13.92 4.62
C LEU A 127 -8.65 -12.99 3.62
N PRO A 128 -8.04 -11.84 3.20
CA PRO A 128 -8.74 -10.81 2.44
C PRO A 128 -8.83 -11.06 0.93
N TYR A 129 -8.59 -12.26 0.43
CA TYR A 129 -8.48 -12.58 -1.00
C TYR A 129 -9.83 -12.67 -1.72
N LEU A 130 -10.67 -11.63 -1.57
CA LEU A 130 -12.06 -11.64 -2.07
C LEU A 130 -12.17 -11.63 -3.61
N MET A 131 -11.16 -11.11 -4.31
CA MET A 131 -11.11 -11.02 -5.78
C MET A 131 -9.95 -11.80 -6.38
N GLY A 132 -9.51 -12.86 -5.73
CA GLY A 132 -8.20 -13.43 -5.99
C GLY A 132 -7.11 -12.64 -5.30
N GLU A 133 -5.85 -12.97 -5.54
CA GLU A 133 -4.74 -12.21 -5.01
C GLU A 133 -3.55 -12.17 -5.96
N ARG A 134 -2.88 -11.00 -6.02
CA ARG A 134 -1.68 -10.80 -6.82
C ARG A 134 -0.44 -11.08 -5.97
N SER A 135 -0.06 -10.19 -5.10
CA SER A 135 1.08 -10.37 -4.21
C SER A 135 0.60 -10.86 -2.84
N PRO A 136 1.18 -11.90 -2.26
CA PRO A 136 2.37 -12.63 -2.72
C PRO A 136 2.08 -13.91 -3.51
N VAL A 137 0.83 -14.31 -3.69
CA VAL A 137 0.49 -15.69 -4.12
C VAL A 137 0.21 -15.82 -5.62
N ASN A 138 -0.05 -14.69 -6.31
CA ASN A 138 -0.36 -14.62 -7.73
C ASN A 138 -1.41 -15.66 -8.18
N ASP A 139 -2.54 -15.72 -7.46
CA ASP A 139 -3.63 -16.66 -7.69
C ASP A 139 -4.97 -15.93 -7.87
N THR A 140 -5.47 -15.88 -9.09
CA THR A 140 -6.76 -15.27 -9.44
C THR A 140 -7.96 -16.05 -8.88
N ASN A 141 -7.76 -17.29 -8.46
CA ASN A 141 -8.80 -18.16 -7.90
C ASN A 141 -8.78 -18.19 -6.37
N ALA A 142 -7.83 -17.53 -5.72
CA ALA A 142 -7.84 -17.38 -4.28
C ALA A 142 -9.15 -16.75 -3.80
N ARG A 143 -9.65 -17.17 -2.64
CA ARG A 143 -10.89 -16.63 -2.05
C ARG A 143 -10.68 -16.31 -0.58
N GLY A 144 -11.46 -15.34 -0.10
CA GLY A 144 -11.48 -14.94 1.29
C GLY A 144 -12.01 -16.04 2.22
N MET A 145 -11.56 -16.00 3.47
CA MET A 145 -11.95 -16.96 4.49
C MET A 145 -11.93 -16.30 5.87
N PHE A 146 -12.95 -16.60 6.68
CA PHE A 146 -12.90 -16.41 8.13
C PHE A 146 -12.59 -17.74 8.82
N THR A 147 -11.82 -17.71 9.91
CA THR A 147 -11.57 -18.84 10.79
C THR A 147 -11.49 -18.39 12.26
N GLY A 148 -11.52 -19.33 13.19
CA GLY A 148 -11.53 -19.01 14.62
C GLY A 148 -12.91 -18.60 15.17
N LEU A 149 -14.00 -18.85 14.44
CA LEU A 149 -15.36 -18.52 14.88
C LEU A 149 -15.86 -19.48 15.95
N SER A 150 -16.56 -18.94 16.93
CA SER A 150 -17.29 -19.68 17.98
C SER A 150 -18.70 -19.11 18.14
N MET A 151 -19.53 -19.78 18.93
CA MET A 151 -20.89 -19.26 19.30
C MET A 151 -20.83 -17.93 20.06
N HIS A 152 -19.69 -17.55 20.61
CA HIS A 152 -19.48 -16.32 21.36
C HIS A 152 -18.87 -15.17 20.52
N THR A 153 -18.43 -15.47 19.30
CA THR A 153 -17.82 -14.48 18.40
C THR A 153 -18.79 -13.35 18.11
N LYS A 154 -18.33 -12.13 18.29
CA LYS A 154 -19.11 -10.91 18.03
C LYS A 154 -18.78 -10.35 16.64
N ARG A 155 -19.73 -9.59 16.08
CA ARG A 155 -19.52 -8.88 14.81
C ARG A 155 -18.35 -7.89 14.86
N GLU A 156 -18.06 -7.33 16.03
CA GLU A 156 -16.96 -6.40 16.28
C GLU A 156 -15.61 -7.12 16.15
N GLU A 157 -15.51 -8.37 16.58
CA GLU A 157 -14.33 -9.21 16.39
C GLU A 157 -14.12 -9.57 14.91
N MET A 158 -15.20 -9.86 14.20
CA MET A 158 -15.14 -10.08 12.75
C MET A 158 -14.74 -8.81 12.01
N SER A 159 -15.26 -7.65 12.42
CA SER A 159 -14.88 -6.35 11.86
C SER A 159 -13.41 -6.04 12.09
N LEU A 160 -12.88 -6.32 13.28
CA LEU A 160 -11.46 -6.21 13.58
C LEU A 160 -10.65 -7.15 12.69
N ALA A 161 -11.07 -8.41 12.56
CA ALA A 161 -10.37 -9.40 11.74
C ALA A 161 -10.26 -8.98 10.26
N VAL A 162 -11.27 -8.27 9.71
CA VAL A 162 -11.19 -7.72 8.35
C VAL A 162 -10.07 -6.69 8.22
N LEU A 163 -9.92 -5.78 9.18
CA LEU A 163 -8.85 -4.78 9.20
C LEU A 163 -7.47 -5.44 9.41
N GLU A 164 -7.39 -6.38 10.33
CA GLU A 164 -6.17 -7.14 10.63
C GLU A 164 -5.73 -8.01 9.45
N GLY A 165 -6.67 -8.66 8.76
CA GLY A 165 -6.38 -9.51 7.61
C GLY A 165 -5.68 -8.75 6.48
N VAL A 166 -6.15 -7.55 6.17
CA VAL A 166 -5.46 -6.67 5.21
C VAL A 166 -4.08 -6.25 5.72
N ALA A 167 -3.97 -5.91 7.02
CA ALA A 167 -2.68 -5.55 7.60
C ALA A 167 -1.69 -6.74 7.58
N PHE A 168 -2.14 -7.98 7.76
CA PHE A 168 -1.31 -9.18 7.61
C PHE A 168 -0.89 -9.40 6.17
N SER A 169 -1.76 -9.17 5.18
CA SER A 169 -1.40 -9.24 3.76
C SER A 169 -0.32 -8.20 3.42
N LEU A 170 -0.43 -6.98 3.93
CA LEU A 170 0.61 -5.96 3.79
C LEU A 170 1.91 -6.38 4.48
N LYS A 171 1.84 -6.99 5.69
CA LYS A 171 3.02 -7.50 6.40
C LYS A 171 3.74 -8.56 5.59
N GLU A 172 3.01 -9.53 5.04
CA GLU A 172 3.61 -10.59 4.21
C GLU A 172 4.38 -9.99 3.03
N ASN A 173 3.81 -9.02 2.36
CA ASN A 173 4.47 -8.32 1.25
C ASN A 173 5.71 -7.53 1.70
N ILE A 174 5.66 -6.84 2.84
CA ILE A 174 6.83 -6.14 3.42
C ILE A 174 7.95 -7.11 3.79
N GLU A 175 7.62 -8.26 4.38
CA GLU A 175 8.62 -9.27 4.75
C GLU A 175 9.31 -9.85 3.50
N ILE A 176 8.58 -10.04 2.39
CA ILE A 176 9.18 -10.44 1.11
C ILE A 176 10.13 -9.35 0.61
N ILE A 177 9.75 -8.07 0.64
CA ILE A 177 10.61 -6.96 0.23
C ILE A 177 11.86 -6.89 1.13
N LYS A 178 11.71 -7.02 2.44
CA LYS A 178 12.84 -7.07 3.39
C LYS A 178 13.78 -8.25 3.09
N SER A 179 13.25 -9.40 2.68
CA SER A 179 14.07 -10.55 2.29
C SER A 179 14.94 -10.31 1.05
N GLN A 180 14.61 -9.29 0.24
CA GLN A 180 15.44 -8.83 -0.86
C GLN A 180 16.56 -7.87 -0.41
N GLY A 181 16.70 -7.61 0.89
CA GLY A 181 17.74 -6.77 1.46
C GLY A 181 17.35 -5.32 1.73
N VAL A 182 16.09 -4.95 1.53
CA VAL A 182 15.60 -3.59 1.81
C VAL A 182 15.25 -3.45 3.30
N ASN A 183 15.80 -2.45 3.96
CA ASN A 183 15.49 -2.18 5.37
C ASN A 183 14.36 -1.15 5.49
N ILE A 184 13.16 -1.59 5.87
CA ILE A 184 11.98 -0.74 6.03
C ILE A 184 11.71 -0.59 7.53
N SER A 185 11.97 0.60 8.09
CA SER A 185 11.66 0.95 9.49
C SER A 185 10.51 1.95 9.61
N LYS A 186 10.25 2.70 8.53
CA LYS A 186 9.16 3.65 8.42
C LYS A 186 8.55 3.60 7.03
N ALA A 187 7.28 3.95 6.91
CA ALA A 187 6.59 4.03 5.64
C ALA A 187 5.66 5.25 5.60
N LYS A 188 5.60 5.93 4.47
CA LYS A 188 4.54 6.88 4.19
C LYS A 188 3.28 6.12 3.86
N ILE A 189 2.12 6.61 4.30
CA ILE A 189 0.84 5.94 4.05
C ILE A 189 -0.19 6.95 3.52
N CYS A 190 -0.85 6.58 2.42
CA CYS A 190 -1.82 7.41 1.74
C CYS A 190 -3.05 6.60 1.28
N GLY A 191 -4.03 7.28 0.68
CA GLY A 191 -5.26 6.67 0.17
C GLY A 191 -6.43 6.74 1.13
N GLY A 192 -7.63 6.37 0.64
CA GLY A 192 -8.90 6.53 1.38
C GLY A 192 -8.97 5.77 2.70
N GLY A 193 -8.25 4.65 2.83
CA GLY A 193 -8.18 3.85 4.05
C GLY A 193 -7.52 4.57 5.24
N THR A 194 -6.76 5.64 5.01
CA THR A 194 -6.11 6.43 6.07
C THR A 194 -7.10 7.23 6.93
N LYS A 195 -8.35 7.32 6.53
CA LYS A 195 -9.42 7.95 7.33
C LYS A 195 -9.80 7.10 8.56
N ASN A 196 -9.56 5.79 8.52
CA ASN A 196 -9.84 4.88 9.64
C ASN A 196 -8.66 4.85 10.61
N ARG A 197 -8.83 5.44 11.79
CA ARG A 197 -7.78 5.59 12.80
C ARG A 197 -7.39 4.27 13.47
N LEU A 198 -8.33 3.42 13.74
CA LEU A 198 -8.07 2.08 14.25
C LEU A 198 -7.22 1.28 13.26
N TRP A 199 -7.54 1.37 11.98
CA TRP A 199 -6.79 0.65 10.95
C TRP A 199 -5.34 1.12 10.84
N LEU A 200 -5.09 2.42 10.90
CA LEU A 200 -3.72 2.96 10.93
C LEU A 200 -2.93 2.44 12.13
N LYS A 201 -3.55 2.41 13.31
CA LYS A 201 -2.94 1.85 14.53
C LYS A 201 -2.61 0.36 14.36
N LEU A 202 -3.55 -0.41 13.82
CA LEU A 202 -3.36 -1.83 13.52
C LEU A 202 -2.23 -2.07 12.52
N ILE A 203 -2.23 -1.34 11.40
CA ILE A 203 -1.20 -1.48 10.37
C ILE A 203 0.18 -1.15 10.96
N ALA A 204 0.35 -0.02 11.64
CA ALA A 204 1.62 0.33 12.29
C ALA A 204 2.09 -0.78 13.22
N THR A 205 1.18 -1.30 14.06
CA THR A 205 1.47 -2.31 15.10
C THR A 205 1.81 -3.67 14.47
N ILE A 206 1.00 -4.15 13.53
CA ILE A 206 1.17 -5.45 12.88
C ILE A 206 2.43 -5.47 12.00
N LEU A 207 2.69 -4.40 11.25
CA LEU A 207 3.89 -4.27 10.43
C LEU A 207 5.15 -4.01 11.27
N ASN A 208 4.97 -3.55 12.49
CA ASN A 208 6.03 -2.99 13.36
C ASN A 208 6.85 -1.91 12.63
N VAL A 209 6.14 -1.00 11.93
CA VAL A 209 6.70 0.08 11.11
C VAL A 209 6.01 1.39 11.50
N GLN A 210 6.81 2.46 11.69
CA GLN A 210 6.28 3.79 11.88
C GLN A 210 5.57 4.25 10.59
N LEU A 211 4.33 4.74 10.70
CA LEU A 211 3.60 5.28 9.56
C LEU A 211 3.60 6.81 9.60
N GLU A 212 3.91 7.42 8.47
CA GLU A 212 3.91 8.86 8.26
C GLU A 212 2.79 9.24 7.27
N ILE A 213 1.84 10.07 7.70
CA ILE A 213 0.75 10.55 6.86
C ILE A 213 1.18 11.87 6.23
N PRO A 214 1.31 11.95 4.88
CA PRO A 214 1.62 13.19 4.19
C PRO A 214 0.50 14.24 4.37
N SER A 215 0.86 15.52 4.26
CA SER A 215 -0.08 16.65 4.41
C SER A 215 -0.90 16.94 3.15
N PHE A 216 -0.62 16.28 2.04
CA PHE A 216 -1.31 16.47 0.76
C PHE A 216 -2.01 15.16 0.34
N GLU A 217 -3.05 15.29 -0.50
CA GLU A 217 -3.91 14.17 -0.87
C GLU A 217 -3.45 13.49 -2.17
N ASP A 218 -2.95 14.24 -3.15
CA ASP A 218 -2.54 13.72 -4.46
C ASP A 218 -1.03 13.71 -4.65
N ALA A 219 -0.42 12.64 -4.19
CA ALA A 219 1.02 12.42 -4.33
C ALA A 219 1.46 12.24 -5.79
N GLY A 220 0.60 11.64 -6.63
CA GLY A 220 0.91 11.42 -8.04
C GLY A 220 1.01 12.73 -8.82
N ALA A 221 0.03 13.61 -8.64
CA ALA A 221 0.04 14.94 -9.26
C ALA A 221 1.23 15.78 -8.78
N LEU A 222 1.50 15.80 -7.46
CA LEU A 222 2.67 16.48 -6.93
C LEU A 222 3.97 15.95 -7.54
N GLY A 223 4.13 14.63 -7.62
CA GLY A 223 5.31 14.00 -8.22
C GLY A 223 5.50 14.35 -9.69
N ALA A 224 4.42 14.38 -10.47
CA ALA A 224 4.45 14.80 -11.86
C ALA A 224 4.89 16.29 -11.99
N CYS A 225 4.37 17.17 -11.13
CA CYS A 225 4.79 18.57 -11.07
C CYS A 225 6.28 18.72 -10.71
N LEU A 226 6.78 17.94 -9.75
CA LEU A 226 8.18 17.97 -9.34
C LEU A 226 9.11 17.48 -10.48
N LEU A 227 8.73 16.42 -11.21
CA LEU A 227 9.46 15.95 -12.39
C LEU A 227 9.46 17.01 -13.50
N ALA A 228 8.34 17.69 -13.74
CA ALA A 228 8.22 18.77 -14.72
C ALA A 228 9.11 19.96 -14.33
N ALA A 229 9.07 20.38 -13.07
CA ALA A 229 9.91 21.47 -12.56
C ALA A 229 11.40 21.17 -12.72
N LYS A 230 11.83 19.94 -12.34
CA LYS A 230 13.20 19.48 -12.50
C LYS A 230 13.62 19.46 -13.98
N GLY A 231 12.76 18.96 -14.86
CA GLY A 231 13.01 18.93 -16.32
C GLY A 231 13.09 20.32 -16.96
N ASN A 232 12.47 21.32 -16.35
CA ASN A 232 12.58 22.72 -16.76
C ASN A 232 13.83 23.41 -16.19
N GLY A 233 14.68 22.71 -15.45
CA GLY A 233 15.92 23.25 -14.88
C GLY A 233 15.75 23.95 -13.53
N ASN A 234 14.58 23.86 -12.91
CA ASN A 234 14.36 24.38 -11.57
C ASN A 234 15.05 23.50 -10.53
N ASN A 235 15.71 24.15 -9.58
CA ASN A 235 16.27 23.44 -8.44
C ASN A 235 15.12 23.12 -7.47
N VAL A 236 14.63 21.90 -7.54
CA VAL A 236 13.53 21.41 -6.72
C VAL A 236 14.14 20.80 -5.47
N SER A 237 13.85 21.37 -4.29
CA SER A 237 14.28 20.79 -3.01
C SER A 237 13.64 19.42 -2.82
N ASP A 238 14.38 18.45 -2.30
CA ASP A 238 13.86 17.11 -2.00
C ASP A 238 12.86 17.10 -0.82
N ASN A 239 12.64 18.23 -0.16
CA ASN A 239 11.78 18.40 1.02
C ASN A 239 10.44 19.09 0.72
N PHE A 240 9.80 18.78 -0.42
CA PHE A 240 8.48 19.33 -0.77
C PHE A 240 7.32 18.69 0.01
N TYR A 241 7.56 17.57 0.67
CA TYR A 241 6.53 16.92 1.45
C TYR A 241 6.62 17.31 2.92
N SER A 242 5.49 17.57 3.53
CA SER A 242 5.39 17.68 4.98
C SER A 242 4.56 16.51 5.52
N ILE A 243 4.92 16.07 6.73
CA ILE A 243 4.20 15.02 7.44
C ILE A 243 3.15 15.69 8.34
N LYS A 244 1.89 15.34 8.09
CA LYS A 244 0.76 15.82 8.90
C LYS A 244 0.72 15.13 10.24
N GLU A 245 1.03 13.84 10.27
CA GLU A 245 0.91 13.01 11.45
C GLU A 245 1.80 11.76 11.33
N THR A 246 2.22 11.27 12.49
CA THR A 246 3.01 10.04 12.64
C THR A 246 2.29 9.07 13.56
N ILE A 247 2.12 7.83 13.11
CA ILE A 247 1.54 6.73 13.90
C ILE A 247 2.67 5.78 14.30
N ILE A 248 2.83 5.59 15.60
CA ILE A 248 3.85 4.72 16.17
C ILE A 248 3.26 3.35 16.47
N PRO A 249 4.00 2.24 16.20
CA PRO A 249 3.60 0.89 16.58
C PRO A 249 3.34 0.76 18.09
N ASP A 250 2.24 0.14 18.48
CA ASP A 250 1.98 -0.21 19.87
C ASP A 250 2.66 -1.53 20.22
N LYS A 251 3.82 -1.43 20.85
CA LYS A 251 4.68 -2.59 21.15
C LYS A 251 4.07 -3.57 22.17
N THR A 252 3.03 -3.17 22.90
CA THR A 252 2.36 -4.05 23.87
C THR A 252 1.68 -5.23 23.18
N PHE A 253 1.30 -5.10 21.92
CA PHE A 253 0.65 -6.13 21.12
C PHE A 253 1.59 -6.92 20.20
N THR A 254 2.90 -6.62 20.19
CA THR A 254 3.85 -7.22 19.24
C THR A 254 3.79 -8.74 19.28
N GLN A 255 3.94 -9.35 20.47
CA GLN A 255 3.96 -10.80 20.59
C GLN A 255 2.64 -11.46 20.17
N PHE A 256 1.50 -10.82 20.50
CA PHE A 256 0.18 -11.31 20.09
C PHE A 256 0.05 -11.34 18.57
N TYR A 257 0.39 -10.23 17.90
CA TYR A 257 0.27 -10.14 16.45
C TYR A 257 1.30 -10.96 15.70
N GLU A 258 2.50 -11.21 16.23
CA GLU A 258 3.44 -12.16 15.64
C GLU A 258 2.88 -13.59 15.66
N ASN A 259 2.30 -14.02 16.78
CA ASN A 259 1.68 -15.34 16.88
C ASN A 259 0.50 -15.46 15.90
N LYS A 260 -0.39 -14.45 15.89
CA LYS A 260 -1.56 -14.40 15.00
C LYS A 260 -1.17 -14.37 13.51
N TYR A 261 -0.11 -13.67 13.16
CA TYR A 261 0.45 -13.65 11.81
C TYR A 261 0.96 -15.02 11.37
N ASN A 262 1.63 -15.77 12.24
CA ASN A 262 2.08 -17.12 11.94
C ASN A 262 0.90 -18.08 11.64
N GLU A 263 -0.25 -17.86 12.24
CA GLU A 263 -1.48 -18.57 11.91
C GLU A 263 -2.09 -18.11 10.59
N TYR A 264 -2.12 -16.78 10.37
CA TYR A 264 -2.57 -16.19 9.12
C TYR A 264 -1.85 -16.76 7.90
N LEU A 265 -0.54 -16.95 7.94
CA LEU A 265 0.26 -17.49 6.84
C LEU A 265 -0.15 -18.92 6.41
N LYS A 266 -0.91 -19.64 7.24
CA LYS A 266 -1.42 -20.99 6.92
C LYS A 266 -2.73 -20.94 6.11
N LEU A 267 -3.49 -19.81 6.19
CA LEU A 267 -4.86 -19.73 5.67
C LEU A 267 -4.95 -19.93 4.16
N TYR A 268 -4.06 -19.31 3.39
CA TYR A 268 -4.06 -19.46 1.94
C TYR A 268 -3.88 -20.93 1.51
N ARG A 269 -2.99 -21.67 2.17
CA ARG A 269 -2.77 -23.09 1.87
C ARG A 269 -4.03 -23.93 2.16
N MET A 270 -4.77 -23.60 3.21
CA MET A 270 -6.02 -24.25 3.56
C MET A 270 -7.11 -23.99 2.51
N THR A 271 -7.25 -22.74 2.04
CA THR A 271 -8.23 -22.40 1.00
C THR A 271 -7.89 -23.02 -0.34
N ASN A 272 -6.61 -23.08 -0.71
CA ASN A 272 -6.16 -23.64 -1.98
C ASN A 272 -6.46 -25.13 -2.09
N SER A 273 -6.36 -25.90 -1.01
CA SER A 273 -6.75 -27.30 -0.98
C SER A 273 -8.24 -27.52 -1.29
N ILE A 274 -9.10 -26.58 -0.86
CA ILE A 274 -10.55 -26.63 -1.12
C ILE A 274 -10.88 -26.20 -2.55
N SER A 275 -10.17 -25.23 -3.10
CA SER A 275 -10.43 -24.71 -4.44
C SER A 275 -9.98 -25.68 -5.56
N GLN A 276 -8.95 -26.48 -5.34
CA GLN A 276 -8.49 -27.49 -6.28
C GLN A 276 -9.49 -28.64 -6.45
N THR A 277 -10.34 -28.93 -5.46
CA THR A 277 -11.40 -29.94 -5.55
C THR A 277 -12.64 -29.46 -6.30
N ARG A 278 -12.72 -28.17 -6.66
CA ARG A 278 -13.86 -27.56 -7.40
C ARG A 278 -13.57 -27.36 -8.89
N ARG A 279 -12.42 -27.83 -9.38
CA ARG A 279 -12.03 -27.89 -10.79
C ARG A 279 -12.19 -29.32 -11.28
#